data_ba13aad031eb9f3adb4fd712c981c3fe
#
_entry.id   ba13aad031eb9f3adb4fd712c981c3fe
#
_cell.length_a   1.000
_cell.length_b   1.000
_cell.length_c   1.000
_cell.angle_alpha   90.00
_cell.angle_beta   90.00
_cell.angle_gamma   90.00
#
_symmetry.space_group_name_H-M   'P 1'
#
loop_
_entity.id
_entity.type
_entity.pdbx_description
1 polymer ?
#
loop_
_entity_poly.entity_id
_entity_poly.type
_entity_poly.pdbx_seq_one_letter_code
_entity_poly.pdbx_strand_id
1 'polypeptide(L)'
;MDNYIIDLYGKDIDSIHLKNDADRFVIENDTGRGIITNYHICDGLDITFNDIQMDYYEGNFEFKADIIEINHCKDGRCEYEIDSNTVAFVSRGDLSISNTIDNTGISYFPTKLYRGISLYIDIEKIQNSRLIKEFDINLSKIASLAKGGNVKIFRSNERLEHIFYEFYNAQKYFLKEYLKVKSIELLLFVSNIDWDNEIKNTSFLNKKQLYKIKKVRNFLLKKLENHYTIEQLSKKFNISESSLKNQFKKLYGESIYSYTKKLRLEKSKTLLLEGKMSIAQIALESGYENPAKFSSAFKKEFGVIPSKFQI
;
A
#
# COMPACT_ATOMS: atom_id res chain seq x y z
N MET A 1 -22.99 -16.13 9.41
CA MET A 1 -21.57 -15.81 9.69
C MET A 1 -21.48 -14.30 9.70
N ASP A 2 -21.13 -13.73 10.83
CA ASP A 2 -20.87 -12.28 10.89
C ASP A 2 -19.59 -12.03 10.10
N ASN A 3 -19.75 -11.57 8.86
CA ASN A 3 -18.62 -11.31 7.99
C ASN A 3 -18.13 -9.88 8.29
N TYR A 4 -17.33 -9.75 9.35
CA TYR A 4 -16.75 -8.47 9.76
C TYR A 4 -15.87 -7.83 8.68
N ILE A 5 -15.46 -8.59 7.65
CA ILE A 5 -14.78 -8.04 6.47
C ILE A 5 -15.74 -7.12 5.68
N ILE A 6 -17.04 -7.41 5.65
CA ILE A 6 -18.03 -6.50 5.05
C ILE A 6 -18.13 -5.22 5.88
N ASP A 7 -18.04 -5.33 7.21
CA ASP A 7 -18.02 -4.16 8.09
C ASP A 7 -16.70 -3.36 7.93
N LEU A 8 -15.59 -4.03 7.59
CA LEU A 8 -14.29 -3.42 7.29
C LEU A 8 -14.28 -2.57 6.02
N TYR A 9 -14.99 -2.99 4.98
CA TYR A 9 -14.92 -2.34 3.67
C TYR A 9 -16.25 -1.67 3.26
N GLY A 10 -17.30 -1.78 4.09
CA GLY A 10 -18.62 -1.17 3.86
C GLY A 10 -19.65 -2.12 3.26
N LYS A 11 -20.94 -1.81 3.49
CA LYS A 11 -22.07 -2.67 3.10
C LYS A 11 -22.40 -2.65 1.61
N ASP A 12 -21.89 -1.67 0.88
CA ASP A 12 -22.18 -1.47 -0.56
C ASP A 12 -21.12 -2.09 -1.48
N ILE A 13 -20.40 -3.11 -1.00
CA ILE A 13 -19.35 -3.77 -1.77
C ILE A 13 -19.93 -4.94 -2.55
N ASP A 14 -19.59 -5.02 -3.84
CA ASP A 14 -19.82 -6.22 -4.62
C ASP A 14 -18.99 -7.38 -4.08
N SER A 15 -19.63 -8.41 -3.59
CA SER A 15 -18.99 -9.62 -3.08
C SER A 15 -19.29 -10.82 -3.96
N ILE A 16 -18.27 -11.62 -4.26
CA ILE A 16 -18.39 -12.86 -5.03
C ILE A 16 -17.74 -13.99 -4.23
N HIS A 17 -18.55 -14.99 -3.87
CA HIS A 17 -18.01 -16.21 -3.28
C HIS A 17 -17.31 -17.06 -4.33
N LEU A 18 -16.05 -17.45 -4.08
CA LEU A 18 -15.22 -18.23 -4.99
C LEU A 18 -15.28 -19.73 -4.64
N LYS A 19 -15.06 -20.60 -5.65
CA LYS A 19 -15.10 -22.07 -5.49
C LYS A 19 -14.09 -22.65 -4.48
N ASN A 20 -13.11 -21.87 -4.05
CA ASN A 20 -12.04 -22.28 -3.12
C ASN A 20 -12.24 -21.72 -1.69
N ASP A 21 -13.47 -21.55 -1.26
CA ASP A 21 -13.80 -21.00 0.07
C ASP A 21 -13.20 -19.60 0.35
N ALA A 22 -13.11 -18.79 -0.67
CA ALA A 22 -12.68 -17.41 -0.57
C ALA A 22 -13.80 -16.46 -0.99
N ASP A 23 -13.87 -15.30 -0.35
CA ASP A 23 -14.75 -14.23 -0.76
C ASP A 23 -13.91 -13.15 -1.47
N ARG A 24 -14.37 -12.70 -2.62
CA ARG A 24 -13.76 -11.60 -3.35
C ARG A 24 -14.63 -10.38 -3.26
N PHE A 25 -14.03 -9.30 -2.78
CA PHE A 25 -14.66 -7.99 -2.71
C PHE A 25 -14.04 -7.05 -3.75
N VAL A 26 -14.88 -6.25 -4.38
CA VAL A 26 -14.46 -5.24 -5.34
C VAL A 26 -14.81 -3.88 -4.77
N ILE A 27 -13.82 -3.03 -4.60
CA ILE A 27 -13.98 -1.63 -4.22
C ILE A 27 -13.68 -0.75 -5.43
N GLU A 28 -14.51 0.25 -5.69
CA GLU A 28 -14.36 1.12 -6.85
C GLU A 28 -14.82 2.54 -6.52
N ASN A 29 -14.12 3.54 -7.08
CA ASN A 29 -14.53 4.95 -7.05
C ASN A 29 -13.98 5.67 -8.28
N ASP A 30 -14.18 6.99 -8.35
CA ASP A 30 -13.72 7.85 -9.44
C ASP A 30 -12.21 7.84 -9.70
N THR A 31 -11.40 7.34 -8.73
CA THR A 31 -9.93 7.31 -8.82
C THR A 31 -9.37 5.96 -9.23
N GLY A 32 -10.16 4.89 -9.19
CA GLY A 32 -9.73 3.56 -9.57
C GLY A 32 -10.50 2.42 -8.92
N ARG A 33 -9.87 1.24 -8.90
CA ARG A 33 -10.46 -0.02 -8.44
C ARG A 33 -9.50 -0.80 -7.56
N GLY A 34 -10.06 -1.54 -6.59
CA GLY A 34 -9.35 -2.50 -5.77
C GLY A 34 -10.03 -3.87 -5.75
N ILE A 35 -9.24 -4.91 -5.60
CA ILE A 35 -9.71 -6.29 -5.41
C ILE A 35 -9.13 -6.78 -4.09
N ILE A 36 -10.02 -7.28 -3.23
CA ILE A 36 -9.67 -7.86 -1.94
C ILE A 36 -10.17 -9.30 -1.97
N THR A 37 -9.26 -10.26 -1.72
CA THR A 37 -9.64 -11.68 -1.65
C THR A 37 -9.45 -12.15 -0.22
N ASN A 38 -10.54 -12.49 0.44
CA ASN A 38 -10.56 -12.96 1.83
C ASN A 38 -10.62 -14.47 1.93
N TYR A 39 -9.82 -15.04 2.82
CA TYR A 39 -9.84 -16.43 3.23
C TYR A 39 -10.16 -16.51 4.71
N HIS A 40 -11.28 -17.11 5.05
CA HIS A 40 -11.61 -17.44 6.43
C HIS A 40 -10.78 -18.65 6.89
N ILE A 41 -9.87 -18.43 7.85
CA ILE A 41 -8.92 -19.44 8.33
C ILE A 41 -9.53 -20.28 9.46
N CYS A 42 -10.03 -19.62 10.47
CA CYS A 42 -10.79 -20.20 11.58
C CYS A 42 -11.58 -19.09 12.28
N ASP A 43 -12.41 -19.44 13.26
CA ASP A 43 -13.15 -18.46 14.02
C ASP A 43 -12.22 -17.44 14.66
N GLY A 44 -12.43 -16.17 14.35
CA GLY A 44 -11.59 -15.05 14.77
C GLY A 44 -10.29 -14.82 13.99
N LEU A 45 -10.07 -15.50 12.85
CA LEU A 45 -8.89 -15.28 12.01
C LEU A 45 -9.22 -15.31 10.52
N ASP A 46 -8.98 -14.20 9.85
CA ASP A 46 -9.12 -14.04 8.41
C ASP A 46 -7.85 -13.48 7.79
N ILE A 47 -7.63 -13.81 6.51
CA ILE A 47 -6.53 -13.28 5.71
C ILE A 47 -7.09 -12.64 4.46
N THR A 48 -6.68 -11.41 4.17
CA THR A 48 -6.97 -10.76 2.91
C THR A 48 -5.73 -10.57 2.06
N PHE A 49 -5.89 -10.79 0.76
CA PHE A 49 -4.96 -10.40 -0.27
C PHE A 49 -5.50 -9.16 -0.96
N ASN A 50 -4.77 -8.07 -0.88
CA ASN A 50 -5.19 -6.77 -1.35
C ASN A 50 -4.42 -6.41 -2.65
N ASP A 51 -5.14 -6.07 -3.73
CA ASP A 51 -4.59 -5.47 -4.96
C ASP A 51 -5.42 -4.22 -5.29
N ILE A 52 -4.92 -3.06 -4.89
CA ILE A 52 -5.65 -1.79 -4.92
C ILE A 52 -4.93 -0.83 -5.86
N GLN A 53 -5.65 -0.30 -6.84
CA GLN A 53 -5.14 0.64 -7.85
C GLN A 53 -6.06 1.87 -7.92
N MET A 54 -5.96 2.74 -6.90
CA MET A 54 -6.73 3.98 -6.76
C MET A 54 -5.96 5.01 -5.93
N ASP A 55 -6.43 6.27 -5.88
CA ASP A 55 -5.81 7.30 -5.04
C ASP A 55 -6.21 7.19 -3.57
N TYR A 56 -7.47 6.82 -3.31
CA TYR A 56 -8.02 6.67 -1.95
C TYR A 56 -9.20 5.70 -1.95
N TYR A 57 -9.51 5.18 -0.79
CA TYR A 57 -10.75 4.45 -0.50
C TYR A 57 -11.35 4.98 0.80
N GLU A 58 -12.64 5.28 0.77
CA GLU A 58 -13.42 5.68 1.93
C GLU A 58 -14.47 4.60 2.19
N GLY A 59 -14.29 3.85 3.27
CA GLY A 59 -15.21 2.82 3.71
C GLY A 59 -16.12 3.35 4.83
N ASN A 60 -17.36 2.90 4.87
CA ASN A 60 -18.24 3.13 5.99
C ASN A 60 -17.95 2.10 7.08
N PHE A 61 -16.98 2.39 7.93
CA PHE A 61 -16.54 1.47 8.97
C PHE A 61 -17.39 1.69 10.23
N GLU A 62 -18.29 0.77 10.53
CA GLU A 62 -18.94 0.65 11.83
C GLU A 62 -18.36 -0.57 12.57
N PHE A 63 -17.14 -0.41 13.13
CA PHE A 63 -16.54 -1.49 13.90
C PHE A 63 -17.25 -1.70 15.22
N LYS A 64 -17.74 -2.92 15.43
CA LYS A 64 -18.32 -3.36 16.70
C LYS A 64 -17.39 -4.26 17.51
N ALA A 65 -16.27 -4.66 16.94
CA ALA A 65 -15.33 -5.60 17.55
C ALA A 65 -13.91 -5.04 17.60
N ASP A 66 -13.18 -5.43 18.63
CA ASP A 66 -11.74 -5.12 18.82
C ASP A 66 -10.89 -6.07 17.93
N ILE A 67 -10.70 -5.68 16.69
CA ILE A 67 -9.98 -6.48 15.70
C ILE A 67 -8.58 -5.92 15.49
N ILE A 68 -7.58 -6.77 15.62
CA ILE A 68 -6.19 -6.43 15.32
C ILE A 68 -5.89 -6.75 13.87
N GLU A 69 -5.34 -5.79 13.16
CA GLU A 69 -4.79 -5.98 11.83
C GLU A 69 -3.28 -6.10 11.90
N ILE A 70 -2.73 -7.19 11.33
CA ILE A 70 -1.31 -7.34 11.00
C ILE A 70 -1.21 -7.26 9.49
N ASN A 71 -0.65 -6.18 8.98
CA ASN A 71 -0.59 -5.90 7.56
C ASN A 71 0.84 -5.81 7.05
N HIS A 72 1.14 -6.50 5.94
CA HIS A 72 2.41 -6.44 5.24
C HIS A 72 2.24 -5.86 3.83
N CYS A 73 3.02 -4.86 3.49
CA CYS A 73 3.02 -4.23 2.18
C CYS A 73 4.02 -4.90 1.24
N LYS A 74 3.54 -5.59 0.21
CA LYS A 74 4.36 -6.17 -0.86
C LYS A 74 4.82 -5.12 -1.86
N ASP A 75 3.92 -4.21 -2.24
CA ASP A 75 4.18 -3.20 -3.27
C ASP A 75 3.29 -1.97 -3.07
N GLY A 76 3.77 -0.81 -3.51
CA GLY A 76 3.05 0.45 -3.37
C GLY A 76 3.16 1.06 -1.97
N ARG A 77 2.12 1.79 -1.57
CA ARG A 77 2.06 2.50 -0.28
C ARG A 77 0.64 2.71 0.18
N CYS A 78 0.44 2.63 1.50
CA CYS A 78 -0.77 3.04 2.17
C CYS A 78 -0.47 4.12 3.22
N GLU A 79 -1.34 5.12 3.33
CA GLU A 79 -1.27 6.23 4.27
C GLU A 79 -2.41 6.09 5.27
N TYR A 80 -2.07 6.13 6.57
CA TYR A 80 -3.01 6.07 7.69
C TYR A 80 -2.97 7.39 8.46
N GLU A 81 -4.13 7.93 8.78
CA GLU A 81 -4.23 9.04 9.72
C GLU A 81 -4.12 8.51 11.16
N ILE A 82 -3.12 8.99 11.91
CA ILE A 82 -2.91 8.62 13.31
C ILE A 82 -3.68 9.54 14.25
N ASP A 83 -3.57 10.84 13.97
CA ASP A 83 -4.25 11.89 14.72
C ASP A 83 -4.48 13.13 13.83
N SER A 84 -4.97 14.22 14.41
CA SER A 84 -5.23 15.46 13.68
C SER A 84 -4.00 16.04 12.97
N ASN A 85 -2.77 15.70 13.41
CA ASN A 85 -1.53 16.29 12.92
C ASN A 85 -0.56 15.30 12.29
N THR A 86 -0.75 13.98 12.50
CA THR A 86 0.22 12.94 12.16
C THR A 86 -0.37 11.92 11.19
N VAL A 87 0.44 11.54 10.22
CA VAL A 87 0.12 10.49 9.24
C VAL A 87 1.26 9.47 9.25
N ALA A 88 0.88 8.20 9.27
CA ALA A 88 1.80 7.08 9.09
C ALA A 88 1.77 6.55 7.65
N PHE A 89 2.86 5.92 7.23
CA PHE A 89 2.98 5.29 5.91
C PHE A 89 3.47 3.87 6.05
N VAL A 90 2.75 2.96 5.44
CA VAL A 90 3.20 1.59 5.20
C VAL A 90 3.66 1.49 3.76
N SER A 91 4.90 1.06 3.57
CA SER A 91 5.58 0.98 2.28
C SER A 91 6.06 -0.43 2.03
N ARG A 92 6.52 -0.70 0.82
CA ARG A 92 7.07 -2.01 0.46
C ARG A 92 8.05 -2.54 1.50
N GLY A 93 7.81 -3.74 2.01
CA GLY A 93 8.58 -4.44 3.03
C GLY A 93 8.35 -3.89 4.45
N ASP A 94 7.30 -3.10 4.68
CA ASP A 94 6.89 -2.71 6.03
C ASP A 94 5.78 -3.65 6.53
N LEU A 95 5.85 -3.97 7.82
CA LEU A 95 4.80 -4.61 8.58
C LEU A 95 4.13 -3.54 9.45
N SER A 96 2.81 -3.49 9.47
CA SER A 96 2.08 -2.67 10.41
C SER A 96 1.18 -3.51 11.31
N ILE A 97 1.05 -3.08 12.56
CA ILE A 97 0.12 -3.67 13.52
C ILE A 97 -0.74 -2.54 14.07
N SER A 98 -2.05 -2.67 13.95
CA SER A 98 -3.02 -1.67 14.37
C SER A 98 -4.29 -2.31 14.91
N ASN A 99 -5.06 -1.50 15.64
CA ASN A 99 -6.42 -1.84 15.97
C ASN A 99 -7.36 -1.17 14.96
N THR A 100 -8.33 -1.91 14.45
CA THR A 100 -9.27 -1.40 13.46
C THR A 100 -10.24 -0.34 14.00
N ILE A 101 -10.51 -0.34 15.30
CA ILE A 101 -11.40 0.65 15.97
C ILE A 101 -10.88 2.09 15.79
N ASP A 102 -9.58 2.26 15.71
CA ASP A 102 -8.94 3.57 15.60
C ASP A 102 -8.82 4.07 14.15
N ASN A 103 -9.38 3.35 13.18
CA ASN A 103 -9.28 3.69 11.77
C ASN A 103 -10.30 4.79 11.39
N THR A 104 -9.83 5.87 10.76
CA THR A 104 -10.66 7.02 10.34
C THR A 104 -11.60 6.71 9.18
N GLY A 105 -11.58 5.49 8.65
CA GLY A 105 -12.41 5.10 7.52
C GLY A 105 -11.85 5.47 6.15
N ILE A 106 -10.77 6.26 6.07
CA ILE A 106 -10.17 6.65 4.80
C ILE A 106 -8.74 6.15 4.70
N SER A 107 -8.48 5.36 3.66
CA SER A 107 -7.13 4.92 3.27
C SER A 107 -6.69 5.66 2.02
N TYR A 108 -5.48 6.22 2.02
CA TYR A 108 -4.88 6.88 0.86
C TYR A 108 -3.75 6.05 0.28
N PHE A 109 -3.65 6.02 -1.05
CA PHE A 109 -2.63 5.29 -1.78
C PHE A 109 -1.79 6.25 -2.64
N PRO A 110 -0.74 6.88 -2.07
CA PRO A 110 0.00 7.96 -2.72
C PRO A 110 0.61 7.60 -4.06
N THR A 111 0.89 6.32 -4.28
CA THR A 111 1.46 5.78 -5.53
C THR A 111 0.41 5.22 -6.48
N LYS A 112 -0.88 5.37 -6.17
CA LYS A 112 -2.01 4.72 -6.86
C LYS A 112 -1.91 3.19 -6.90
N LEU A 113 -1.12 2.61 -6.04
CA LEU A 113 -0.89 1.18 -5.95
C LEU A 113 -0.69 0.79 -4.50
N TYR A 114 -1.39 -0.25 -4.10
CA TYR A 114 -1.14 -0.96 -2.86
C TYR A 114 -1.41 -2.45 -3.08
N ARG A 115 -0.39 -3.27 -2.82
CA ARG A 115 -0.51 -4.73 -2.76
C ARG A 115 0.01 -5.19 -1.43
N GLY A 116 -0.77 -6.01 -0.76
CA GLY A 116 -0.39 -6.49 0.56
C GLY A 116 -1.22 -7.67 1.02
N ILE A 117 -0.87 -8.15 2.20
CA ILE A 117 -1.63 -9.16 2.93
C ILE A 117 -1.95 -8.58 4.30
N SER A 118 -3.23 -8.68 4.71
CA SER A 118 -3.64 -8.35 6.07
C SER A 118 -4.20 -9.59 6.76
N LEU A 119 -3.75 -9.83 7.99
CA LEU A 119 -4.39 -10.77 8.92
C LEU A 119 -5.27 -9.97 9.86
N TYR A 120 -6.53 -10.33 9.96
CA TYR A 120 -7.50 -9.78 10.90
C TYR A 120 -7.76 -10.76 12.01
N ILE A 121 -7.57 -10.31 13.25
CA ILE A 121 -7.59 -11.14 14.45
C ILE A 121 -8.64 -10.58 15.41
N ASP A 122 -9.76 -11.28 15.57
CA ASP A 122 -10.73 -11.06 16.63
C ASP A 122 -10.24 -11.80 17.88
N ILE A 123 -9.72 -11.07 18.86
CA ILE A 123 -9.09 -11.64 20.05
C ILE A 123 -10.12 -12.42 20.90
N GLU A 124 -11.35 -11.95 21.00
CA GLU A 124 -12.39 -12.62 21.79
C GLU A 124 -12.76 -13.97 21.21
N LYS A 125 -12.83 -14.08 19.88
CA LYS A 125 -13.16 -15.34 19.22
C LYS A 125 -11.95 -16.28 19.17
N ILE A 126 -10.80 -15.80 18.71
CA ILE A 126 -9.64 -16.65 18.44
C ILE A 126 -9.03 -17.25 19.71
N GLN A 127 -9.14 -16.60 20.87
CA GLN A 127 -8.60 -17.11 22.15
C GLN A 127 -9.13 -18.50 22.52
N ASN A 128 -10.32 -18.87 22.02
CA ASN A 128 -10.92 -20.17 22.23
C ASN A 128 -10.49 -21.21 21.19
N SER A 129 -9.83 -20.79 20.12
CA SER A 129 -9.36 -21.69 19.07
C SER A 129 -8.38 -22.72 19.60
N ARG A 130 -8.58 -23.99 19.23
CA ARG A 130 -7.67 -25.09 19.56
C ARG A 130 -6.25 -24.81 19.05
N LEU A 131 -6.12 -24.23 17.86
CA LEU A 131 -4.82 -23.89 17.27
C LEU A 131 -4.00 -22.95 18.13
N ILE A 132 -4.62 -21.88 18.67
CA ILE A 132 -3.93 -20.91 19.51
C ILE A 132 -3.42 -21.55 20.80
N LYS A 133 -4.25 -22.43 21.42
CA LYS A 133 -3.91 -23.12 22.66
C LYS A 133 -2.82 -24.18 22.45
N GLU A 134 -2.86 -24.94 21.34
CA GLU A 134 -1.85 -25.98 21.06
C GLU A 134 -0.46 -25.41 20.76
N PHE A 135 -0.39 -24.20 20.17
CA PHE A 135 0.87 -23.56 19.84
C PHE A 135 1.33 -22.50 20.86
N ASP A 136 0.63 -22.35 21.99
CA ASP A 136 0.94 -21.39 23.08
C ASP A 136 1.21 -19.96 22.57
N ILE A 137 0.35 -19.49 21.65
CA ILE A 137 0.50 -18.15 21.04
C ILE A 137 0.09 -17.07 22.04
N ASN A 138 1.01 -16.16 22.35
CA ASN A 138 0.77 -15.06 23.28
C ASN A 138 -0.07 -13.93 22.64
N LEU A 139 -1.41 -14.12 22.61
CA LEU A 139 -2.34 -13.13 22.07
C LEU A 139 -2.31 -11.80 22.85
N SER A 140 -2.05 -11.83 24.15
CA SER A 140 -1.97 -10.62 24.99
C SER A 140 -0.81 -9.72 24.55
N LYS A 141 0.33 -10.31 24.14
CA LYS A 141 1.44 -9.55 23.58
C LYS A 141 1.09 -8.94 22.23
N ILE A 142 0.43 -9.70 21.34
CA ILE A 142 -0.05 -9.17 20.04
C ILE A 142 -1.05 -8.01 20.28
N ALA A 143 -2.02 -8.18 21.18
CA ALA A 143 -2.97 -7.14 21.55
C ALA A 143 -2.28 -5.88 22.10
N SER A 144 -1.21 -6.05 22.92
CA SER A 144 -0.46 -4.93 23.47
C SER A 144 0.24 -4.08 22.40
N LEU A 145 0.61 -4.68 21.27
CA LEU A 145 1.22 -3.96 20.14
C LEU A 145 0.22 -3.04 19.44
N ALA A 146 -1.06 -3.40 19.44
CA ALA A 146 -2.14 -2.63 18.81
C ALA A 146 -2.80 -1.61 19.77
N LYS A 147 -2.47 -1.61 21.07
CA LYS A 147 -3.06 -0.68 22.04
C LYS A 147 -2.59 0.76 21.85
N GLY A 148 -3.50 1.70 22.14
CA GLY A 148 -3.21 3.14 22.25
C GLY A 148 -3.46 3.94 20.96
N GLY A 149 -4.27 3.44 20.04
CA GLY A 149 -4.70 4.19 18.85
C GLY A 149 -3.61 4.45 17.81
N ASN A 150 -2.43 3.90 17.99
CA ASN A 150 -1.28 4.16 17.13
C ASN A 150 -0.94 2.93 16.29
N VAL A 151 -0.94 3.08 14.98
CA VAL A 151 -0.34 2.09 14.08
C VAL A 151 1.14 1.97 14.40
N LYS A 152 1.58 0.77 14.76
CA LYS A 152 3.01 0.46 14.89
C LYS A 152 3.52 -0.05 13.55
N ILE A 153 4.61 0.54 13.05
CA ILE A 153 5.19 0.20 11.75
C ILE A 153 6.62 -0.25 11.94
N PHE A 154 6.91 -1.41 11.41
CA PHE A 154 8.20 -2.08 11.51
C PHE A 154 8.75 -2.34 10.11
N ARG A 155 10.06 -2.24 9.95
CA ARG A 155 10.70 -2.74 8.75
C ARG A 155 10.85 -4.25 8.86
N SER A 156 10.32 -5.00 7.88
CA SER A 156 10.50 -6.44 7.85
C SER A 156 11.97 -6.83 7.89
N ASN A 157 12.31 -7.79 8.73
CA ASN A 157 13.59 -8.48 8.71
C ASN A 157 13.53 -9.67 7.75
N GLU A 158 14.67 -10.31 7.48
CA GLU A 158 14.77 -11.44 6.53
C GLU A 158 13.79 -12.57 6.84
N ARG A 159 13.51 -12.83 8.12
CA ARG A 159 12.59 -13.89 8.53
C ARG A 159 11.13 -13.54 8.23
N LEU A 160 10.70 -12.30 8.50
CA LEU A 160 9.37 -11.83 8.14
C LEU A 160 9.19 -11.79 6.61
N GLU A 161 10.19 -11.31 5.88
CA GLU A 161 10.17 -11.32 4.41
C GLU A 161 10.02 -12.76 3.88
N HIS A 162 10.69 -13.75 4.49
CA HIS A 162 10.53 -15.15 4.12
C HIS A 162 9.12 -15.67 4.39
N ILE A 163 8.54 -15.40 5.57
CA ILE A 163 7.18 -15.80 5.93
C ILE A 163 6.18 -15.21 4.91
N PHE A 164 6.28 -13.91 4.59
CA PHE A 164 5.39 -13.27 3.63
C PHE A 164 5.64 -13.71 2.19
N TYR A 165 6.88 -14.01 1.80
CA TYR A 165 7.18 -14.62 0.51
C TYR A 165 6.40 -15.92 0.32
N GLU A 166 6.34 -16.76 1.34
CA GLU A 166 5.57 -18.00 1.32
C GLU A 166 4.06 -17.76 1.19
N PHE A 167 3.50 -16.77 1.88
CA PHE A 167 2.10 -16.38 1.68
C PHE A 167 1.80 -15.97 0.24
N TYR A 168 2.65 -15.13 -0.36
CA TYR A 168 2.44 -14.63 -1.72
C TYR A 168 2.63 -15.70 -2.80
N ASN A 169 3.36 -16.77 -2.51
CA ASN A 169 3.65 -17.86 -3.43
C ASN A 169 2.94 -19.18 -3.06
N ALA A 170 1.94 -19.09 -2.18
CA ALA A 170 1.18 -20.25 -1.73
C ALA A 170 0.59 -21.07 -2.90
N GLN A 171 0.74 -22.39 -2.83
CA GLN A 171 0.24 -23.29 -3.87
C GLN A 171 -1.28 -23.41 -3.82
N LYS A 172 -1.91 -23.40 -4.99
CA LYS A 172 -3.39 -23.39 -5.13
C LYS A 172 -4.09 -24.65 -4.66
N TYR A 173 -3.42 -25.81 -4.63
CA TYR A 173 -4.06 -27.11 -4.40
C TYR A 173 -4.54 -27.31 -2.96
N PHE A 174 -3.87 -26.74 -1.97
CA PHE A 174 -4.22 -26.82 -0.53
C PHE A 174 -4.04 -25.45 0.12
N LEU A 175 -4.50 -24.45 -0.58
CA LEU A 175 -4.23 -23.04 -0.23
C LEU A 175 -4.71 -22.69 1.17
N LYS A 176 -5.93 -23.08 1.55
CA LYS A 176 -6.52 -22.73 2.85
C LYS A 176 -5.73 -23.35 4.02
N GLU A 177 -5.38 -24.65 3.90
CA GLU A 177 -4.59 -25.36 4.90
C GLU A 177 -3.19 -24.75 5.01
N TYR A 178 -2.59 -24.40 3.88
CA TYR A 178 -1.29 -23.75 3.85
C TYR A 178 -1.32 -22.35 4.50
N LEU A 179 -2.32 -21.55 4.17
CA LEU A 179 -2.52 -20.24 4.79
C LEU A 179 -2.72 -20.38 6.30
N LYS A 180 -3.42 -21.40 6.77
CA LYS A 180 -3.61 -21.70 8.19
C LYS A 180 -2.29 -21.97 8.90
N VAL A 181 -1.42 -22.82 8.33
CA VAL A 181 -0.08 -23.09 8.88
C VAL A 181 0.76 -21.82 8.91
N LYS A 182 0.78 -21.05 7.82
CA LYS A 182 1.56 -19.80 7.75
C LYS A 182 1.04 -18.72 8.68
N SER A 183 -0.26 -18.67 8.94
CA SER A 183 -0.82 -17.76 9.94
C SER A 183 -0.31 -18.08 11.35
N ILE A 184 -0.29 -19.36 11.72
CA ILE A 184 0.24 -19.79 13.02
C ILE A 184 1.73 -19.45 13.12
N GLU A 185 2.53 -19.72 12.09
CA GLU A 185 3.94 -19.34 12.05
C GLU A 185 4.14 -17.83 12.25
N LEU A 186 3.35 -17.00 11.54
CA LEU A 186 3.42 -15.55 11.69
C LEU A 186 3.02 -15.09 13.10
N LEU A 187 1.94 -15.64 13.66
CA LEU A 187 1.47 -15.29 15.00
C LEU A 187 2.49 -15.70 16.08
N LEU A 188 3.10 -16.87 15.97
CA LEU A 188 4.21 -17.32 16.83
C LEU A 188 5.38 -16.34 16.75
N PHE A 189 5.77 -15.95 15.54
CA PHE A 189 6.87 -15.01 15.34
C PHE A 189 6.55 -13.65 15.94
N VAL A 190 5.39 -13.06 15.60
CA VAL A 190 4.95 -11.74 16.09
C VAL A 190 4.82 -11.71 17.61
N SER A 191 4.34 -12.80 18.23
CA SER A 191 4.19 -12.88 19.69
C SER A 191 5.52 -13.04 20.45
N ASN A 192 6.61 -13.42 19.78
CA ASN A 192 7.89 -13.70 20.43
C ASN A 192 9.01 -12.72 20.12
N ILE A 193 8.86 -11.87 19.10
CA ILE A 193 9.89 -10.88 18.74
C ILE A 193 10.00 -9.76 19.80
N ASP A 194 11.21 -9.23 19.96
CA ASP A 194 11.46 -8.03 20.76
C ASP A 194 11.23 -6.77 19.92
N TRP A 195 9.99 -6.28 19.94
CA TRP A 195 9.56 -5.14 19.13
C TRP A 195 10.20 -3.82 19.52
N ASP A 196 10.63 -3.65 20.78
CA ASP A 196 11.23 -2.39 21.25
C ASP A 196 12.57 -2.12 20.55
N ASN A 197 13.31 -3.18 20.19
CA ASN A 197 14.54 -3.10 19.42
C ASN A 197 14.30 -3.03 17.90
N GLU A 198 13.12 -3.42 17.39
CA GLU A 198 12.80 -3.48 15.97
C GLU A 198 12.05 -2.22 15.47
N ILE A 199 11.45 -1.42 16.37
CA ILE A 199 10.66 -0.22 15.97
C ILE A 199 11.59 0.86 15.40
N LYS A 200 11.48 1.08 14.11
CA LYS A 200 12.10 2.25 13.45
C LYS A 200 11.05 3.32 13.21
N ASN A 201 11.06 4.38 14.00
CA ASN A 201 10.16 5.54 13.95
C ASN A 201 10.26 6.39 12.65
N THR A 202 10.50 5.77 11.50
CA THR A 202 10.77 6.51 10.25
C THR A 202 9.53 6.78 9.39
N SER A 203 8.38 6.22 9.74
CA SER A 203 7.20 6.19 8.87
C SER A 203 6.13 7.24 9.16
N PHE A 204 6.44 8.24 9.99
CA PHE A 204 5.48 9.29 10.35
C PHE A 204 5.82 10.62 9.68
N LEU A 205 4.79 11.35 9.23
CA LEU A 205 4.89 12.73 8.75
C LEU A 205 3.82 13.61 9.39
N ASN A 206 4.15 14.88 9.60
CA ASN A 206 3.18 15.88 9.99
C ASN A 206 2.24 16.21 8.81
N LYS A 207 0.92 16.29 9.04
CA LYS A 207 -0.09 16.59 7.99
C LYS A 207 0.21 17.88 7.23
N LYS A 208 0.72 18.93 7.90
CA LYS A 208 1.10 20.20 7.25
C LYS A 208 2.24 19.99 6.25
N GLN A 209 3.23 19.18 6.61
CA GLN A 209 4.34 18.83 5.71
C GLN A 209 3.84 17.96 4.56
N LEU A 210 3.03 16.94 4.86
CA LEU A 210 2.40 16.09 3.88
C LEU A 210 1.61 16.88 2.83
N TYR A 211 0.78 17.82 3.27
CA TYR A 211 0.00 18.69 2.39
C TYR A 211 0.89 19.50 1.43
N LYS A 212 2.01 20.03 1.92
CA LYS A 212 2.98 20.75 1.06
C LYS A 212 3.58 19.80 0.00
N ILE A 213 3.95 18.58 0.37
CA ILE A 213 4.51 17.60 -0.57
C ILE A 213 3.46 17.15 -1.60
N LYS A 214 2.21 16.94 -1.18
CA LYS A 214 1.09 16.67 -2.12
C LYS A 214 0.88 17.84 -3.09
N LYS A 215 1.00 19.09 -2.64
CA LYS A 215 0.95 20.28 -3.52
C LYS A 215 2.10 20.30 -4.54
N VAL A 216 3.32 19.96 -4.13
CA VAL A 216 4.46 19.83 -5.06
C VAL A 216 4.15 18.80 -6.14
N ARG A 217 3.70 17.60 -5.77
CA ARG A 217 3.30 16.57 -6.72
C ARG A 217 2.24 17.06 -7.70
N ASN A 218 1.14 17.64 -7.19
CA ASN A 218 0.04 18.13 -8.03
C ASN A 218 0.49 19.24 -8.98
N PHE A 219 1.41 20.10 -8.57
CA PHE A 219 2.01 21.08 -9.45
C PHE A 219 2.83 20.43 -10.56
N LEU A 220 3.66 19.43 -10.24
CA LEU A 220 4.46 18.70 -11.21
C LEU A 220 3.59 17.93 -12.21
N LEU A 221 2.48 17.32 -11.76
CA LEU A 221 1.53 16.63 -12.65
C LEU A 221 0.90 17.57 -13.67
N LYS A 222 0.58 18.81 -13.26
CA LYS A 222 -0.02 19.84 -14.15
C LYS A 222 0.98 20.47 -15.11
N LYS A 223 2.28 20.25 -14.90
CA LYS A 223 3.38 20.91 -15.62
C LYS A 223 4.49 19.90 -15.97
N LEU A 224 4.08 18.71 -16.43
CA LEU A 224 5.02 17.60 -16.75
C LEU A 224 5.99 17.95 -17.87
N GLU A 225 5.58 18.81 -18.80
CA GLU A 225 6.42 19.31 -19.90
C GLU A 225 7.58 20.16 -19.42
N ASN A 226 7.47 20.79 -18.25
CA ASN A 226 8.49 21.70 -17.72
C ASN A 226 9.46 21.01 -16.75
N HIS A 227 10.74 21.38 -16.83
CA HIS A 227 11.75 20.93 -15.88
C HIS A 227 11.88 21.91 -14.72
N TYR A 228 11.77 21.40 -13.48
CA TYR A 228 11.95 22.16 -12.27
C TYR A 228 13.12 21.62 -11.47
N THR A 229 14.01 22.50 -11.04
CA THR A 229 15.08 22.13 -10.09
C THR A 229 14.52 21.99 -8.69
N ILE A 230 15.23 21.27 -7.83
CA ILE A 230 14.86 21.16 -6.41
C ILE A 230 14.83 22.53 -5.74
N GLU A 231 15.78 23.41 -6.07
CA GLU A 231 15.84 24.78 -5.57
C GLU A 231 14.59 25.58 -5.95
N GLN A 232 14.16 25.53 -7.22
CA GLN A 232 12.94 26.20 -7.69
C GLN A 232 11.70 25.74 -6.94
N LEU A 233 11.56 24.42 -6.76
CA LEU A 233 10.44 23.83 -6.02
C LEU A 233 10.51 24.20 -4.53
N SER A 234 11.69 24.14 -3.94
CA SER A 234 11.95 24.52 -2.55
C SER A 234 11.49 25.96 -2.28
N LYS A 235 11.93 26.91 -3.10
CA LYS A 235 11.52 28.32 -3.02
C LYS A 235 10.01 28.50 -3.22
N LYS A 236 9.45 27.87 -4.26
CA LYS A 236 8.02 28.00 -4.60
C LYS A 236 7.08 27.51 -3.51
N PHE A 237 7.42 26.42 -2.82
CA PHE A 237 6.55 25.79 -1.83
C PHE A 237 6.96 26.09 -0.38
N ASN A 238 8.00 26.90 -0.19
CA ASN A 238 8.55 27.25 1.13
C ASN A 238 8.84 25.99 1.97
N ILE A 239 9.72 25.15 1.43
CA ILE A 239 10.20 23.89 2.03
C ILE A 239 11.72 23.87 1.79
N SER A 240 12.54 23.53 2.79
CA SER A 240 13.98 23.36 2.55
C SER A 240 14.25 22.22 1.55
N GLU A 241 15.31 22.33 0.76
CA GLU A 241 15.65 21.34 -0.26
C GLU A 241 15.83 19.92 0.32
N SER A 242 16.47 19.81 1.48
CA SER A 242 16.68 18.55 2.18
C SER A 242 15.34 17.94 2.62
N SER A 243 14.47 18.75 3.21
CA SER A 243 13.14 18.33 3.63
C SER A 243 12.28 17.90 2.43
N LEU A 244 12.31 18.68 1.35
CA LEU A 244 11.60 18.36 0.10
C LEU A 244 12.03 17.00 -0.48
N LYS A 245 13.34 16.78 -0.64
CA LYS A 245 13.90 15.50 -1.15
C LYS A 245 13.50 14.32 -0.28
N ASN A 246 13.72 14.45 1.04
CA ASN A 246 13.50 13.36 1.98
C ASN A 246 12.01 13.00 2.11
N GLN A 247 11.15 14.02 2.27
CA GLN A 247 9.72 13.80 2.46
C GLN A 247 9.03 13.32 1.17
N PHE A 248 9.45 13.85 0.01
CA PHE A 248 8.92 13.39 -1.28
C PHE A 248 9.28 11.91 -1.52
N LYS A 249 10.55 11.54 -1.28
CA LYS A 249 10.97 10.14 -1.38
C LYS A 249 10.26 9.26 -0.35
N LYS A 250 10.06 9.77 0.87
CA LYS A 250 9.33 9.08 1.93
C LYS A 250 7.87 8.82 1.53
N LEU A 251 7.21 9.79 0.88
CA LEU A 251 5.80 9.70 0.48
C LEU A 251 5.60 8.88 -0.80
N TYR A 252 6.42 9.10 -1.82
CA TYR A 252 6.22 8.49 -3.15
C TYR A 252 7.21 7.36 -3.49
N GLY A 253 8.14 7.04 -2.58
CA GLY A 253 9.08 5.93 -2.73
C GLY A 253 10.32 6.24 -3.55
N GLU A 254 10.32 7.31 -4.31
CA GLU A 254 11.37 7.66 -5.25
C GLU A 254 11.67 9.17 -5.26
N SER A 255 12.79 9.55 -5.87
CA SER A 255 13.14 10.97 -5.98
C SER A 255 12.15 11.71 -6.89
N ILE A 256 12.03 13.04 -6.69
CA ILE A 256 11.21 13.91 -7.57
C ILE A 256 11.57 13.69 -9.05
N TYR A 257 12.86 13.59 -9.34
CA TYR A 257 13.33 13.37 -10.70
C TYR A 257 12.87 12.01 -11.29
N SER A 258 13.05 10.91 -10.55
CA SER A 258 12.60 9.57 -10.99
C SER A 258 11.10 9.55 -11.19
N TYR A 259 10.35 10.09 -10.22
CA TYR A 259 8.90 10.17 -10.24
C TYR A 259 8.38 10.94 -11.47
N THR A 260 8.88 12.15 -11.71
CA THR A 260 8.46 12.95 -12.88
C THR A 260 8.88 12.32 -14.19
N LYS A 261 10.05 11.70 -14.26
CA LYS A 261 10.51 10.95 -15.45
C LYS A 261 9.54 9.81 -15.79
N LYS A 262 9.14 9.02 -14.82
CA LYS A 262 8.20 7.91 -15.00
C LYS A 262 6.85 8.42 -15.52
N LEU A 263 6.30 9.48 -14.91
CA LEU A 263 5.04 10.07 -15.33
C LEU A 263 5.08 10.64 -16.77
N ARG A 264 6.20 11.24 -17.17
CA ARG A 264 6.41 11.69 -18.56
C ARG A 264 6.37 10.53 -19.55
N LEU A 265 7.00 9.42 -19.19
CA LEU A 265 7.00 8.22 -20.03
C LEU A 265 5.62 7.57 -20.10
N GLU A 266 4.86 7.53 -19.00
CA GLU A 266 3.47 7.07 -19.01
C GLU A 266 2.55 8.00 -19.86
N LYS A 267 2.68 9.32 -19.73
CA LYS A 267 2.00 10.27 -20.61
C LYS A 267 2.33 10.00 -22.08
N SER A 268 3.62 9.78 -22.39
CA SER A 268 4.04 9.52 -23.77
C SER A 268 3.45 8.22 -24.32
N LYS A 269 3.30 7.21 -23.50
CA LYS A 269 2.66 5.94 -23.86
C LYS A 269 1.21 6.16 -24.29
N THR A 270 0.45 6.97 -23.56
CA THR A 270 -0.94 7.35 -23.93
C THR A 270 -0.95 8.08 -25.27
N LEU A 271 -0.09 9.08 -25.45
CA LEU A 271 -0.01 9.85 -26.71
C LEU A 271 0.40 8.99 -27.92
N LEU A 272 1.27 7.99 -27.72
CA LEU A 272 1.64 7.03 -28.77
C LEU A 272 0.44 6.17 -29.20
N LEU A 273 -0.36 5.70 -28.24
CA LEU A 273 -1.56 4.90 -28.53
C LEU A 273 -2.65 5.71 -29.23
N GLU A 274 -2.72 7.02 -29.00
CA GLU A 274 -3.65 7.90 -29.73
C GLU A 274 -3.29 8.08 -31.21
N GLY A 275 -2.02 7.84 -31.61
CA GLY A 275 -1.56 7.88 -32.99
C GLY A 275 -1.62 9.25 -33.70
N LYS A 276 -1.91 10.35 -32.98
CA LYS A 276 -2.18 11.67 -33.56
C LYS A 276 -0.94 12.56 -33.75
N MET A 277 0.18 12.16 -33.18
CA MET A 277 1.41 12.99 -33.11
C MET A 277 2.63 12.20 -33.57
N SER A 278 3.59 12.89 -34.16
CA SER A 278 4.90 12.30 -34.45
C SER A 278 5.68 12.01 -33.16
N ILE A 279 6.60 11.05 -33.19
CA ILE A 279 7.46 10.70 -32.06
C ILE A 279 8.22 11.92 -31.53
N ALA A 280 8.65 12.82 -32.41
CA ALA A 280 9.33 14.06 -32.04
C ALA A 280 8.41 15.01 -31.27
N GLN A 281 7.17 15.17 -31.71
CA GLN A 281 6.16 15.96 -30.99
C GLN A 281 5.81 15.34 -29.64
N ILE A 282 5.62 14.01 -29.56
CA ILE A 282 5.36 13.29 -28.30
C ILE A 282 6.53 13.45 -27.32
N ALA A 283 7.79 13.42 -27.81
CA ALA A 283 8.94 13.67 -26.97
C ALA A 283 8.87 15.06 -26.32
N LEU A 284 8.58 16.11 -27.10
CA LEU A 284 8.43 17.49 -26.59
C LEU A 284 7.27 17.61 -25.59
N GLU A 285 6.10 17.10 -25.92
CA GLU A 285 4.91 17.12 -25.05
C GLU A 285 5.13 16.34 -23.74
N SER A 286 6.04 15.38 -23.78
CA SER A 286 6.44 14.60 -22.60
C SER A 286 7.65 15.21 -21.86
N GLY A 287 8.07 16.43 -22.23
CA GLY A 287 9.15 17.17 -21.57
C GLY A 287 10.56 16.67 -21.93
N TYR A 288 10.76 16.11 -23.12
CA TYR A 288 12.08 15.74 -23.64
C TYR A 288 12.46 16.65 -24.81
N GLU A 289 13.49 17.45 -24.63
CA GLU A 289 14.03 18.31 -25.70
C GLU A 289 14.69 17.52 -26.82
N ASN A 290 15.14 16.29 -26.55
CA ASN A 290 15.85 15.44 -27.50
C ASN A 290 15.11 14.12 -27.72
N PRO A 291 14.56 13.87 -28.94
CA PRO A 291 13.83 12.64 -29.28
C PRO A 291 14.67 11.35 -29.11
N ALA A 292 16.00 11.41 -29.30
CA ALA A 292 16.87 10.24 -29.12
C ALA A 292 16.98 9.87 -27.61
N LYS A 293 17.09 10.89 -26.72
CA LYS A 293 17.07 10.68 -25.28
C LYS A 293 15.71 10.14 -24.82
N PHE A 294 14.61 10.64 -25.40
CA PHE A 294 13.26 10.11 -25.17
C PHE A 294 13.18 8.63 -25.55
N SER A 295 13.57 8.28 -26.79
CA SER A 295 13.48 6.91 -27.29
C SER A 295 14.31 5.93 -26.45
N SER A 296 15.50 6.34 -26.01
CA SER A 296 16.32 5.54 -25.07
C SER A 296 15.65 5.37 -23.71
N ALA A 297 15.08 6.43 -23.14
CA ALA A 297 14.39 6.37 -21.84
C ALA A 297 13.13 5.50 -21.93
N PHE A 298 12.35 5.65 -22.99
CA PHE A 298 11.15 4.86 -23.25
C PHE A 298 11.47 3.36 -23.39
N LYS A 299 12.49 3.02 -24.21
CA LYS A 299 12.94 1.63 -24.37
C LYS A 299 13.41 1.04 -23.03
N LYS A 300 14.12 1.81 -22.23
CA LYS A 300 14.57 1.35 -20.91
C LYS A 300 13.41 1.04 -19.97
N GLU A 301 12.34 1.83 -20.02
CA GLU A 301 11.16 1.69 -19.15
C GLU A 301 10.21 0.58 -19.61
N PHE A 302 9.91 0.53 -20.92
CA PHE A 302 8.88 -0.35 -21.48
C PHE A 302 9.42 -1.53 -22.31
N GLY A 303 10.74 -1.67 -22.45
CA GLY A 303 11.37 -2.76 -23.18
C GLY A 303 11.36 -2.60 -24.70
N VAL A 304 10.57 -1.67 -25.26
CA VAL A 304 10.40 -1.44 -26.71
C VAL A 304 10.61 0.02 -27.08
N ILE A 305 11.01 0.30 -28.32
CA ILE A 305 11.15 1.67 -28.80
C ILE A 305 9.77 2.30 -29.12
N PRO A 306 9.62 3.65 -29.02
CA PRO A 306 8.35 4.33 -29.25
C PRO A 306 7.68 4.00 -30.59
N SER A 307 8.46 3.89 -31.67
CA SER A 307 7.95 3.59 -33.01
C SER A 307 7.34 2.20 -33.18
N LYS A 308 7.67 1.25 -32.29
CA LYS A 308 7.03 -0.08 -32.24
C LYS A 308 5.81 -0.11 -31.34
N PHE A 309 5.59 0.96 -30.57
CA PHE A 309 4.48 1.11 -29.64
C PHE A 309 3.35 1.95 -30.23
N GLN A 310 3.66 2.79 -31.21
CA GLN A 310 2.69 3.62 -31.91
C GLN A 310 1.80 2.75 -32.83
N ILE A 311 0.49 2.94 -32.75
CA ILE A 311 -0.52 2.26 -33.59
C ILE A 311 -0.64 3.01 -34.92
#